data_1ad69a9cb16d39c2b117b6db641c7f4a
#
_entry.id   1ad69a9cb16d39c2b117b6db641c7f4a
#
_cell.length_a   1.000
_cell.length_b   1.000
_cell.length_c   1.000
_cell.angle_alpha   90.00
_cell.angle_beta   90.00
_cell.angle_gamma   90.00
#
_symmetry.space_group_name_H-M   'P 1'
#
loop_
_entity.id
_entity.type
_entity.pdbx_description
1 polymer ?
#
loop_
_entity_poly.entity_id
_entity_poly.type
_entity_poly.pdbx_seq_one_letter_code
_entity_poly.pdbx_strand_id
1 'polypeptide(L)'
;MQFLNCLPLYWGLARTGTLLDLELTKDTPEKLSEQLVRGDLDIAPVTLVEFLKNADDLVAFPDLAVGCDGPVMSCVIVSKKPLEQLDGARVALGSTSRTSVRLAQLLLAERYEVAPDYYRCPPDLGVMMQEADAAVLIGDAALRAALHDAPKLGLQVHDLGQMWKEWTGLPFVFAVWAARKDYAAREPEVVKAVHEAFLSSRDVSLEEVTKVAEQASHWEVFDAELLERYFTTLDFRFGADQLEGVKEFARRVGSTTGFPSDVHVELLGS
;
A
#
# COMPACT_ATOMS: atom_id res chain seq x y z
N MET A 1 -1.79 -8.67 -7.17
CA MET A 1 -0.90 -7.51 -7.13
C MET A 1 0.51 -7.97 -7.47
N GLN A 2 1.31 -7.16 -8.16
CA GLN A 2 2.65 -7.58 -8.65
C GLN A 2 3.78 -7.33 -7.65
N PHE A 3 3.53 -6.62 -6.54
CA PHE A 3 4.59 -6.22 -5.61
C PHE A 3 4.87 -7.28 -4.53
N LEU A 4 6.10 -7.28 -4.06
CA LEU A 4 6.61 -8.14 -2.97
C LEU A 4 5.76 -8.08 -1.70
N ASN A 5 5.18 -6.93 -1.37
CA ASN A 5 4.32 -6.77 -0.17
C ASN A 5 3.10 -7.71 -0.12
N CYS A 6 2.68 -8.25 -1.25
CA CYS A 6 1.57 -9.22 -1.31
C CYS A 6 2.03 -10.67 -1.37
N LEU A 7 3.32 -10.93 -1.52
CA LEU A 7 3.83 -12.29 -1.61
C LEU A 7 3.42 -13.16 -0.40
N PRO A 8 3.48 -12.68 0.86
CA PRO A 8 2.99 -13.44 2.00
C PRO A 8 1.53 -13.88 1.86
N LEU A 9 0.67 -13.06 1.26
CA LEU A 9 -0.75 -13.39 1.10
C LEU A 9 -1.02 -14.43 0.00
N TYR A 10 -0.13 -14.57 -0.98
CA TYR A 10 -0.26 -15.55 -2.07
C TYR A 10 0.49 -16.85 -1.81
N TRP A 11 1.52 -16.83 -0.98
CA TRP A 11 2.31 -18.00 -0.63
C TRP A 11 1.45 -19.11 -0.01
N GLY A 12 0.65 -18.77 1.00
CA GLY A 12 -0.23 -19.72 1.66
C GLY A 12 -1.34 -20.25 0.75
N LEU A 13 -1.90 -19.44 -0.16
CA LEU A 13 -2.87 -19.90 -1.15
C LEU A 13 -2.29 -21.01 -2.04
N ALA A 14 -1.02 -20.86 -2.47
CA ALA A 14 -0.34 -21.89 -3.24
C ALA A 14 -0.11 -23.18 -2.42
N ARG A 15 0.18 -23.04 -1.12
CA ARG A 15 0.44 -24.15 -0.20
C ARG A 15 -0.83 -24.93 0.17
N THR A 16 -1.95 -24.25 0.31
CA THR A 16 -3.24 -24.85 0.67
C THR A 16 -4.01 -25.41 -0.53
N GLY A 17 -3.52 -25.16 -1.77
CA GLY A 17 -4.19 -25.60 -3.00
C GLY A 17 -5.40 -24.75 -3.39
N THR A 18 -5.75 -23.73 -2.61
CA THR A 18 -6.91 -22.87 -2.85
C THR A 18 -6.82 -22.08 -4.16
N LEU A 19 -5.61 -21.89 -4.72
CA LEU A 19 -5.41 -21.25 -6.02
C LEU A 19 -6.10 -21.96 -7.18
N LEU A 20 -6.41 -23.24 -7.06
CA LEU A 20 -7.04 -24.04 -8.13
C LEU A 20 -8.51 -23.67 -8.36
N ASP A 21 -9.14 -23.06 -7.36
CA ASP A 21 -10.55 -22.69 -7.39
C ASP A 21 -10.78 -21.19 -7.69
N LEU A 22 -9.70 -20.42 -7.92
CA LEU A 22 -9.73 -18.99 -8.15
C LEU A 22 -9.08 -18.60 -9.48
N GLU A 23 -9.75 -17.76 -10.26
CA GLU A 23 -9.14 -17.08 -11.39
C GLU A 23 -8.40 -15.84 -10.90
N LEU A 24 -7.06 -15.87 -10.92
CA LEU A 24 -6.21 -14.81 -10.42
C LEU A 24 -5.73 -13.87 -11.52
N THR A 25 -6.12 -12.61 -11.42
CA THR A 25 -5.57 -11.51 -12.24
C THR A 25 -4.39 -10.85 -11.56
N LYS A 26 -3.27 -10.70 -12.28
CA LYS A 26 -2.06 -10.00 -11.81
C LYS A 26 -1.91 -8.68 -12.55
N ASP A 27 -1.94 -7.57 -11.81
CA ASP A 27 -1.68 -6.25 -12.36
C ASP A 27 -1.18 -5.29 -11.25
N THR A 28 -0.92 -4.02 -11.61
CA THR A 28 -0.59 -2.96 -10.64
C THR A 28 -1.79 -2.65 -9.75
N PRO A 29 -1.56 -2.14 -8.52
CA PRO A 29 -2.66 -1.77 -7.60
C PRO A 29 -3.68 -0.81 -8.23
N GLU A 30 -3.21 0.13 -9.04
CA GLU A 30 -4.06 1.10 -9.73
C GLU A 30 -5.02 0.43 -10.71
N LYS A 31 -4.49 -0.45 -11.56
CA LYS A 31 -5.29 -1.18 -12.55
C LYS A 31 -6.26 -2.18 -11.92
N LEU A 32 -5.85 -2.90 -10.87
CA LEU A 32 -6.75 -3.79 -10.13
C LEU A 32 -7.90 -3.01 -9.49
N SER A 33 -7.62 -1.83 -8.92
CA SER A 33 -8.67 -0.94 -8.40
C SER A 33 -9.65 -0.49 -9.49
N GLU A 34 -9.14 -0.12 -10.67
CA GLU A 34 -9.97 0.28 -11.81
C GLU A 34 -10.84 -0.87 -12.32
N GLN A 35 -10.30 -2.08 -12.39
CA GLN A 35 -11.03 -3.28 -12.82
C GLN A 35 -12.13 -3.66 -11.83
N LEU A 36 -11.85 -3.57 -10.50
CA LEU A 36 -12.87 -3.82 -9.47
C LEU A 36 -14.03 -2.82 -9.59
N VAL A 37 -13.72 -1.52 -9.68
CA VAL A 37 -14.73 -0.46 -9.76
C VAL A 37 -15.57 -0.58 -11.05
N ARG A 38 -14.97 -0.99 -12.17
CA ARG A 38 -15.69 -1.22 -13.43
C ARG A 38 -16.51 -2.52 -13.47
N GLY A 39 -16.24 -3.43 -12.55
CA GLY A 39 -16.89 -4.73 -12.50
C GLY A 39 -16.23 -5.80 -13.37
N ASP A 40 -15.00 -5.56 -13.82
CA ASP A 40 -14.17 -6.56 -14.50
C ASP A 40 -13.61 -7.59 -13.51
N LEU A 41 -13.55 -7.24 -12.21
CA LEU A 41 -13.22 -8.11 -11.09
C LEU A 41 -14.32 -8.03 -10.03
N ASP A 42 -14.53 -9.13 -9.32
CA ASP A 42 -15.52 -9.23 -8.23
C ASP A 42 -14.90 -8.95 -6.87
N ILE A 43 -13.65 -9.36 -6.68
CA ILE A 43 -12.86 -9.21 -5.46
C ILE A 43 -11.43 -8.79 -5.88
N ALA A 44 -10.87 -7.79 -5.23
CA ALA A 44 -9.49 -7.39 -5.49
C ALA A 44 -8.87 -6.64 -4.30
N PRO A 45 -7.53 -6.62 -4.17
CA PRO A 45 -6.86 -5.59 -3.41
C PRO A 45 -7.04 -4.25 -4.11
N VAL A 46 -7.53 -3.27 -3.37
CA VAL A 46 -7.80 -1.90 -3.85
C VAL A 46 -7.02 -0.89 -3.03
N THR A 47 -6.45 0.11 -3.68
CA THR A 47 -5.74 1.18 -2.95
C THR A 47 -6.72 1.93 -2.05
N LEU A 48 -6.28 2.34 -0.85
CA LEU A 48 -7.17 2.97 0.13
C LEU A 48 -7.91 4.19 -0.47
N VAL A 49 -7.23 5.05 -1.21
CA VAL A 49 -7.88 6.23 -1.84
C VAL A 49 -8.99 5.83 -2.81
N GLU A 50 -8.80 4.78 -3.60
CA GLU A 50 -9.84 4.31 -4.52
C GLU A 50 -10.97 3.61 -3.79
N PHE A 51 -10.66 2.85 -2.73
CA PHE A 51 -11.70 2.29 -1.85
C PHE A 51 -12.58 3.40 -1.25
N LEU A 52 -11.97 4.43 -0.65
CA LEU A 52 -12.71 5.52 -0.02
C LEU A 52 -13.58 6.32 -1.02
N LYS A 53 -13.15 6.45 -2.26
CA LYS A 53 -13.95 7.08 -3.33
C LYS A 53 -15.16 6.26 -3.75
N ASN A 54 -15.10 4.95 -3.58
CA ASN A 54 -16.12 4.00 -4.02
C ASN A 54 -16.69 3.20 -2.84
N ALA A 55 -16.63 3.74 -1.62
CA ALA A 55 -17.08 3.06 -0.40
C ALA A 55 -18.57 2.71 -0.41
N ASP A 56 -19.37 3.43 -1.20
CA ASP A 56 -20.80 3.12 -1.37
C ASP A 56 -21.04 1.82 -2.15
N ASP A 57 -20.11 1.45 -3.04
CA ASP A 57 -20.22 0.28 -3.93
C ASP A 57 -19.35 -0.91 -3.49
N LEU A 58 -18.43 -0.70 -2.53
CA LEU A 58 -17.47 -1.69 -2.07
C LEU A 58 -17.64 -2.05 -0.60
N VAL A 59 -17.39 -3.31 -0.25
CA VAL A 59 -17.29 -3.81 1.12
C VAL A 59 -15.88 -4.34 1.37
N ALA A 60 -15.24 -3.88 2.46
CA ALA A 60 -13.88 -4.29 2.78
C ALA A 60 -13.86 -5.59 3.59
N PHE A 61 -12.81 -6.39 3.40
CA PHE A 61 -12.58 -7.60 4.18
C PHE A 61 -11.97 -7.22 5.53
N PRO A 62 -12.57 -7.63 6.66
CA PRO A 62 -11.96 -7.45 7.97
C PRO A 62 -10.65 -8.25 8.07
N ASP A 63 -9.72 -7.77 8.87
CA ASP A 63 -8.43 -8.39 9.14
C ASP A 63 -7.57 -8.72 7.90
N LEU A 64 -7.81 -8.00 6.78
CA LEU A 64 -7.06 -8.19 5.55
C LEU A 64 -6.75 -6.87 4.84
N ALA A 65 -5.53 -6.39 5.01
CA ALA A 65 -5.02 -5.14 4.42
C ALA A 65 -3.53 -5.24 4.07
N VAL A 66 -2.99 -4.20 3.47
CA VAL A 66 -1.56 -3.90 3.43
C VAL A 66 -1.34 -2.56 4.10
N GLY A 67 -0.73 -2.60 5.26
CA GLY A 67 -0.49 -1.45 6.11
C GLY A 67 0.82 -1.53 6.87
N CYS A 68 0.97 -0.65 7.87
CA CYS A 68 2.08 -0.64 8.81
C CYS A 68 1.70 0.06 10.11
N ASP A 69 2.38 -0.29 11.20
CA ASP A 69 2.31 0.42 12.47
C ASP A 69 3.71 0.98 12.84
N GLY A 70 4.16 1.94 12.07
CA GLY A 70 5.51 2.48 12.05
C GLY A 70 6.10 2.41 10.64
N PRO A 71 7.36 1.98 10.44
CA PRO A 71 7.97 1.93 9.11
C PRO A 71 7.24 0.94 8.20
N VAL A 72 7.24 1.24 6.89
CA VAL A 72 6.72 0.34 5.84
C VAL A 72 7.82 -0.14 4.89
N MET A 73 8.97 0.52 4.89
CA MET A 73 10.15 0.30 4.04
C MET A 73 9.92 0.52 2.55
N SER A 74 8.73 0.21 2.04
CA SER A 74 8.39 0.22 0.61
C SER A 74 7.53 1.39 0.15
N CYS A 75 7.40 2.45 0.96
CA CYS A 75 6.76 3.72 0.59
C CYS A 75 7.59 4.86 1.17
N VAL A 76 8.35 5.56 0.33
CA VAL A 76 9.36 6.52 0.80
C VAL A 76 9.35 7.84 0.00
N ILE A 77 9.81 8.89 0.66
CA ILE A 77 10.33 10.09 0.01
C ILE A 77 11.86 10.00 0.03
N VAL A 78 12.49 10.06 -1.13
CA VAL A 78 13.93 10.19 -1.27
C VAL A 78 14.24 11.64 -1.63
N SER A 79 15.13 12.32 -0.89
CA SER A 79 15.36 13.76 -1.04
C SER A 79 16.84 14.14 -1.04
N LYS A 80 17.18 15.16 -1.83
CA LYS A 80 18.51 15.80 -1.85
C LYS A 80 18.75 16.70 -0.64
N LYS A 81 17.68 17.16 0.00
CA LYS A 81 17.69 18.14 1.09
C LYS A 81 16.64 17.80 2.16
N PRO A 82 16.71 18.39 3.36
CA PRO A 82 15.68 18.23 4.38
C PRO A 82 14.27 18.55 3.86
N LEU A 83 13.26 17.84 4.34
CA LEU A 83 11.86 17.99 3.86
C LEU A 83 11.32 19.41 4.08
N GLU A 84 11.74 20.09 5.13
CA GLU A 84 11.36 21.47 5.47
C GLU A 84 11.87 22.49 4.44
N GLN A 85 12.81 22.08 3.57
CA GLN A 85 13.39 22.92 2.52
C GLN A 85 12.80 22.64 1.14
N LEU A 86 11.70 21.85 1.07
CA LEU A 86 11.06 21.49 -0.19
C LEU A 86 10.00 22.50 -0.66
N ASP A 87 9.84 23.65 0.00
CA ASP A 87 8.91 24.69 -0.46
C ASP A 87 9.32 25.20 -1.84
N GLY A 88 8.38 25.19 -2.80
CA GLY A 88 8.61 25.50 -4.21
C GLY A 88 9.59 24.57 -4.94
N ALA A 89 10.06 23.50 -4.31
CA ALA A 89 10.97 22.54 -4.91
C ALA A 89 10.23 21.56 -5.85
N ARG A 90 10.94 21.01 -6.84
CA ARG A 90 10.35 19.99 -7.73
C ARG A 90 10.34 18.62 -7.06
N VAL A 91 9.16 18.01 -6.93
CA VAL A 91 8.99 16.67 -6.36
C VAL A 91 8.37 15.72 -7.39
N ALA A 92 9.13 14.68 -7.73
CA ALA A 92 8.70 13.66 -8.66
C ALA A 92 7.81 12.63 -7.96
N LEU A 93 6.65 12.32 -8.54
CA LEU A 93 5.70 11.34 -8.03
C LEU A 93 5.71 10.10 -8.93
N GLY A 94 6.06 8.95 -8.37
CA GLY A 94 5.98 7.67 -9.09
C GLY A 94 4.54 7.38 -9.54
N SER A 95 4.40 6.97 -10.79
CA SER A 95 3.09 6.85 -11.47
C SER A 95 2.23 5.66 -11.01
N THR A 96 2.71 4.80 -10.10
CA THR A 96 2.09 3.51 -9.75
C THR A 96 1.27 3.52 -8.45
N SER A 97 1.15 4.66 -7.75
CA SER A 97 0.40 4.75 -6.48
C SER A 97 -0.47 5.98 -6.40
N ARG A 98 -1.67 5.78 -5.87
CA ARG A 98 -2.58 6.89 -5.50
C ARG A 98 -2.52 7.20 -4.02
N THR A 99 -2.57 6.20 -3.15
CA THR A 99 -2.60 6.37 -1.68
C THR A 99 -1.30 6.96 -1.15
N SER A 100 -0.14 6.36 -1.50
CA SER A 100 1.16 6.84 -0.98
C SER A 100 1.51 8.23 -1.49
N VAL A 101 1.13 8.56 -2.74
CA VAL A 101 1.28 9.93 -3.27
C VAL A 101 0.46 10.93 -2.44
N ARG A 102 -0.79 10.60 -2.11
CA ARG A 102 -1.62 11.47 -1.26
C ARG A 102 -1.09 11.60 0.15
N LEU A 103 -0.59 10.50 0.74
CA LEU A 103 0.06 10.54 2.05
C LEU A 103 1.30 11.44 2.02
N ALA A 104 2.17 11.30 1.02
CA ALA A 104 3.35 12.14 0.87
C ALA A 104 2.99 13.63 0.73
N GLN A 105 2.00 13.95 -0.11
CA GLN A 105 1.51 15.32 -0.29
C GLN A 105 0.93 15.89 1.01
N LEU A 106 0.14 15.09 1.74
CA LEU A 106 -0.44 15.47 3.03
C LEU A 106 0.65 15.77 4.07
N LEU A 107 1.63 14.86 4.20
CA LEU A 107 2.73 15.02 5.14
C LEU A 107 3.56 16.27 4.83
N LEU A 108 3.90 16.50 3.57
CA LEU A 108 4.65 17.70 3.16
C LEU A 108 3.85 18.98 3.43
N ALA A 109 2.56 18.99 3.14
CA ALA A 109 1.71 20.19 3.32
C ALA A 109 1.38 20.47 4.79
N GLU A 110 0.98 19.47 5.58
CA GLU A 110 0.45 19.72 6.94
C GLU A 110 1.48 19.52 8.05
N ARG A 111 2.42 18.55 7.88
CA ARG A 111 3.44 18.31 8.92
C ARG A 111 4.70 19.16 8.72
N TYR A 112 5.10 19.37 7.46
CA TYR A 112 6.31 20.14 7.13
C TYR A 112 6.01 21.55 6.62
N GLU A 113 4.73 21.90 6.39
CA GLU A 113 4.26 23.21 5.97
C GLU A 113 4.94 23.72 4.68
N VAL A 114 5.19 22.81 3.72
CA VAL A 114 5.80 23.11 2.41
C VAL A 114 4.86 22.79 1.25
N ALA A 115 4.98 23.54 0.17
CA ALA A 115 4.18 23.43 -1.05
C ALA A 115 5.07 23.21 -2.29
N PRO A 116 5.54 21.98 -2.52
CA PRO A 116 6.37 21.67 -3.68
C PRO A 116 5.60 21.69 -5.00
N ASP A 117 6.33 21.84 -6.12
CA ASP A 117 5.83 21.64 -7.47
C ASP A 117 5.89 20.16 -7.83
N TYR A 118 4.74 19.50 -7.93
CA TYR A 118 4.64 18.07 -8.20
C TYR A 118 4.51 17.75 -9.68
N TYR A 119 5.23 16.70 -10.12
CA TYR A 119 5.02 16.12 -11.45
C TYR A 119 5.07 14.59 -11.41
N ARG A 120 4.39 13.92 -12.34
CA ARG A 120 4.37 12.45 -12.43
C ARG A 120 5.39 11.95 -13.44
N CYS A 121 6.07 10.85 -13.10
CA CYS A 121 6.99 10.17 -14.00
C CYS A 121 7.11 8.68 -13.63
N PRO A 122 7.70 7.84 -14.51
CA PRO A 122 8.01 6.45 -14.17
C PRO A 122 8.87 6.34 -12.90
N PRO A 123 8.67 5.29 -12.07
CA PRO A 123 9.33 5.14 -10.77
C PRO A 123 10.79 4.62 -10.90
N ASP A 124 11.66 5.42 -11.47
CA ASP A 124 13.10 5.19 -11.57
C ASP A 124 13.83 6.33 -10.84
N LEU A 125 14.44 6.02 -9.68
CA LEU A 125 15.09 7.03 -8.84
C LEU A 125 16.14 7.81 -9.60
N GLY A 126 16.99 7.14 -10.40
CA GLY A 126 18.05 7.76 -11.15
C GLY A 126 17.54 8.81 -12.14
N VAL A 127 16.45 8.50 -12.84
CA VAL A 127 15.79 9.43 -13.77
C VAL A 127 15.08 10.55 -13.00
N MET A 128 14.31 10.20 -11.95
CA MET A 128 13.58 11.18 -11.13
C MET A 128 14.50 12.25 -10.55
N MET A 129 15.64 11.83 -10.01
CA MET A 129 16.58 12.74 -9.35
C MET A 129 17.44 13.58 -10.33
N GLN A 130 17.32 13.40 -11.63
CA GLN A 130 17.97 14.32 -12.60
C GLN A 130 17.30 15.69 -12.58
N GLU A 131 15.98 15.73 -12.41
CA GLU A 131 15.18 16.96 -12.50
C GLU A 131 14.49 17.35 -11.19
N ALA A 132 14.36 16.42 -10.23
CA ALA A 132 13.67 16.65 -8.97
C ALA A 132 14.64 16.86 -7.80
N ASP A 133 14.17 17.60 -6.79
CA ASP A 133 14.82 17.73 -5.48
C ASP A 133 14.45 16.57 -4.56
N ALA A 134 13.26 15.98 -4.75
CA ALA A 134 12.80 14.78 -4.05
C ALA A 134 11.92 13.90 -4.94
N ALA A 135 11.81 12.63 -4.58
CA ALA A 135 11.03 11.62 -5.31
C ALA A 135 10.19 10.79 -4.35
N VAL A 136 8.93 10.54 -4.69
CA VAL A 136 8.03 9.63 -3.98
C VAL A 136 7.98 8.31 -4.73
N LEU A 137 8.37 7.23 -4.06
CA LEU A 137 8.45 5.88 -4.61
C LEU A 137 7.68 4.88 -3.77
N ILE A 138 7.18 3.81 -4.41
CA ILE A 138 6.49 2.70 -3.74
C ILE A 138 6.98 1.34 -4.22
N GLY A 139 6.66 0.31 -3.42
CA GLY A 139 6.90 -1.09 -3.73
C GLY A 139 8.38 -1.41 -3.89
N ASP A 140 8.68 -2.33 -4.77
CA ASP A 140 10.02 -2.86 -4.99
C ASP A 140 11.00 -1.76 -5.45
N ALA A 141 10.52 -0.79 -6.23
CA ALA A 141 11.30 0.39 -6.61
C ALA A 141 11.68 1.25 -5.39
N ALA A 142 10.78 1.40 -4.41
CA ALA A 142 11.08 2.12 -3.17
C ALA A 142 12.08 1.38 -2.29
N LEU A 143 11.94 0.07 -2.13
CA LEU A 143 12.92 -0.77 -1.42
C LEU A 143 14.31 -0.63 -2.04
N ARG A 144 14.41 -0.77 -3.36
CA ARG A 144 15.67 -0.60 -4.08
C ARG A 144 16.24 0.80 -3.89
N ALA A 145 15.41 1.82 -4.08
CA ALA A 145 15.80 3.22 -3.92
C ALA A 145 16.31 3.50 -2.51
N ALA A 146 15.58 3.07 -1.48
CA ALA A 146 15.94 3.34 -0.08
C ALA A 146 17.22 2.61 0.36
N LEU A 147 17.38 1.35 -0.03
CA LEU A 147 18.42 0.47 0.50
C LEU A 147 19.70 0.44 -0.33
N HIS A 148 19.60 0.68 -1.65
CA HIS A 148 20.74 0.57 -2.55
C HIS A 148 21.14 1.89 -3.22
N ASP A 149 20.17 2.64 -3.75
CA ASP A 149 20.47 3.76 -4.63
C ASP A 149 20.67 5.07 -3.86
N ALA A 150 19.80 5.40 -2.91
CA ALA A 150 19.88 6.63 -2.13
C ALA A 150 21.16 6.73 -1.28
N PRO A 151 21.61 5.67 -0.58
CA PRO A 151 22.89 5.73 0.14
C PRO A 151 24.10 6.01 -0.76
N LYS A 152 24.14 5.41 -1.96
CA LYS A 152 25.23 5.64 -2.93
C LYS A 152 25.25 7.07 -3.48
N LEU A 153 24.07 7.69 -3.54
CA LEU A 153 23.88 9.05 -4.05
C LEU A 153 23.93 10.11 -2.93
N GLY A 154 24.08 9.71 -1.67
CA GLY A 154 24.07 10.62 -0.52
C GLY A 154 22.71 11.28 -0.27
N LEU A 155 21.61 10.62 -0.67
CA LEU A 155 20.25 11.12 -0.54
C LEU A 155 19.65 10.72 0.82
N GLN A 156 18.76 11.55 1.33
CA GLN A 156 17.97 11.26 2.53
C GLN A 156 16.78 10.38 2.17
N VAL A 157 16.44 9.43 3.04
CA VAL A 157 15.28 8.54 2.87
C VAL A 157 14.32 8.75 4.04
N HIS A 158 13.07 9.03 3.72
CA HIS A 158 12.00 9.26 4.68
C HIS A 158 10.87 8.26 4.44
N ASP A 159 10.63 7.38 5.41
CA ASP A 159 9.59 6.35 5.35
C ASP A 159 8.21 6.97 5.65
N LEU A 160 7.27 6.81 4.74
CA LEU A 160 5.94 7.42 4.85
C LEU A 160 5.11 6.84 6.01
N GLY A 161 5.23 5.54 6.28
CA GLY A 161 4.54 4.88 7.39
C GLY A 161 5.08 5.38 8.73
N GLN A 162 6.40 5.44 8.88
CA GLN A 162 7.04 5.98 10.07
C GLN A 162 6.66 7.44 10.31
N MET A 163 6.70 8.27 9.26
CA MET A 163 6.30 9.69 9.35
C MET A 163 4.84 9.85 9.80
N TRP A 164 3.94 9.02 9.28
CA TRP A 164 2.54 9.02 9.69
C TRP A 164 2.38 8.63 11.15
N LYS A 165 3.03 7.53 11.58
CA LYS A 165 2.99 7.04 12.97
C LYS A 165 3.49 8.08 13.97
N GLU A 166 4.60 8.73 13.66
CA GLU A 166 5.17 9.80 14.50
C GLU A 166 4.24 11.02 14.64
N TRP A 167 3.51 11.34 13.56
CA TRP A 167 2.64 12.51 13.53
C TRP A 167 1.28 12.27 14.19
N THR A 168 0.69 11.09 13.99
CA THR A 168 -0.69 10.79 14.40
C THR A 168 -0.79 9.79 15.54
N GLY A 169 0.23 9.00 15.79
CA GLY A 169 0.20 7.85 16.71
C GLY A 169 -0.54 6.63 16.17
N LEU A 170 -1.13 6.71 14.97
CA LEU A 170 -1.99 5.68 14.38
C LEU A 170 -1.24 4.81 13.37
N PRO A 171 -1.69 3.56 13.12
CA PRO A 171 -1.23 2.77 11.97
C PRO A 171 -1.71 3.39 10.66
N PHE A 172 -1.08 3.00 9.53
CA PHE A 172 -1.48 3.43 8.20
C PHE A 172 -1.84 2.25 7.31
N VAL A 173 -2.92 2.38 6.53
CA VAL A 173 -3.39 1.39 5.57
C VAL A 173 -3.19 1.93 4.15
N PHE A 174 -2.45 1.20 3.32
CA PHE A 174 -2.19 1.56 1.92
C PHE A 174 -3.19 0.95 0.95
N ALA A 175 -3.64 -0.26 1.25
CA ALA A 175 -4.61 -1.01 0.45
C ALA A 175 -5.43 -1.94 1.34
N VAL A 176 -6.67 -2.20 0.95
CA VAL A 176 -7.57 -3.18 1.56
C VAL A 176 -7.98 -4.22 0.54
N TRP A 177 -8.38 -5.41 0.97
CA TRP A 177 -9.13 -6.32 0.12
C TRP A 177 -10.60 -5.94 0.19
N ALA A 178 -11.24 -5.88 -0.97
CA ALA A 178 -12.65 -5.52 -1.06
C ALA A 178 -13.37 -6.37 -2.11
N ALA A 179 -14.64 -6.57 -1.88
CA ALA A 179 -15.58 -7.10 -2.86
C ALA A 179 -16.56 -5.98 -3.29
N ARG A 180 -17.11 -6.09 -4.48
CA ARG A 180 -18.27 -5.30 -4.86
C ARG A 180 -19.48 -5.72 -4.04
N LYS A 181 -20.27 -4.78 -3.53
CA LYS A 181 -21.44 -5.05 -2.70
C LYS A 181 -22.49 -5.87 -3.43
N ASP A 182 -22.71 -5.59 -4.72
CA ASP A 182 -23.65 -6.35 -5.55
C ASP A 182 -23.24 -7.82 -5.72
N TYR A 183 -21.92 -8.07 -5.85
CA TYR A 183 -21.39 -9.42 -5.91
C TYR A 183 -21.46 -10.11 -4.55
N ALA A 184 -21.09 -9.43 -3.46
CA ALA A 184 -21.15 -9.98 -2.11
C ALA A 184 -22.59 -10.34 -1.70
N ALA A 185 -23.58 -9.55 -2.15
CA ALA A 185 -25.00 -9.87 -1.92
C ALA A 185 -25.47 -11.07 -2.74
N ARG A 186 -24.95 -11.27 -3.96
CA ARG A 186 -25.34 -12.37 -4.84
C ARG A 186 -24.64 -13.69 -4.49
N GLU A 187 -23.37 -13.61 -4.10
CA GLU A 187 -22.48 -14.77 -3.88
C GLU A 187 -21.80 -14.73 -2.49
N PRO A 188 -22.57 -14.59 -1.38
CA PRO A 188 -22.00 -14.36 -0.06
C PRO A 188 -21.07 -15.49 0.42
N GLU A 189 -21.41 -16.74 0.09
CA GLU A 189 -20.58 -17.90 0.48
C GLU A 189 -19.25 -17.93 -0.27
N VAL A 190 -19.23 -17.50 -1.53
CA VAL A 190 -17.99 -17.40 -2.31
C VAL A 190 -17.09 -16.31 -1.75
N VAL A 191 -17.65 -15.12 -1.47
CA VAL A 191 -16.90 -14.00 -0.89
C VAL A 191 -16.32 -14.37 0.48
N LYS A 192 -17.11 -15.04 1.32
CA LYS A 192 -16.66 -15.55 2.61
C LYS A 192 -15.53 -16.58 2.46
N ALA A 193 -15.68 -17.56 1.57
CA ALA A 193 -14.67 -18.57 1.35
C ALA A 193 -13.34 -17.97 0.83
N VAL A 194 -13.40 -16.98 -0.05
CA VAL A 194 -12.21 -16.24 -0.52
C VAL A 194 -11.56 -15.47 0.63
N HIS A 195 -12.34 -14.79 1.46
CA HIS A 195 -11.81 -14.09 2.63
C HIS A 195 -11.10 -15.04 3.60
N GLU A 196 -11.74 -16.15 3.98
CA GLU A 196 -11.17 -17.18 4.84
C GLU A 196 -9.88 -17.78 4.27
N ALA A 197 -9.84 -18.00 2.96
CA ALA A 197 -8.66 -18.48 2.25
C ALA A 197 -7.48 -17.50 2.34
N PHE A 198 -7.71 -16.18 2.19
CA PHE A 198 -6.68 -15.18 2.36
C PHE A 198 -6.22 -15.03 3.81
N LEU A 199 -7.12 -15.12 4.80
CA LEU A 199 -6.73 -15.11 6.21
C LEU A 199 -5.84 -16.32 6.54
N SER A 200 -6.26 -17.52 6.13
CA SER A 200 -5.45 -18.74 6.30
C SER A 200 -4.09 -18.62 5.60
N SER A 201 -4.07 -18.08 4.39
CA SER A 201 -2.84 -17.85 3.63
C SER A 201 -1.89 -16.90 4.34
N ARG A 202 -2.40 -15.78 4.86
CA ARG A 202 -1.63 -14.83 5.67
C ARG A 202 -0.99 -15.53 6.87
N ASP A 203 -1.78 -16.28 7.64
CA ASP A 203 -1.32 -16.90 8.87
C ASP A 203 -0.21 -17.94 8.59
N VAL A 204 -0.42 -18.82 7.62
CA VAL A 204 0.61 -19.77 7.16
C VAL A 204 1.88 -19.06 6.70
N SER A 205 1.73 -17.97 5.97
CA SER A 205 2.88 -17.24 5.43
C SER A 205 3.68 -16.50 6.51
N LEU A 206 3.01 -15.98 7.53
CA LEU A 206 3.68 -15.34 8.66
C LEU A 206 4.39 -16.37 9.56
N GLU A 207 3.80 -17.56 9.74
CA GLU A 207 4.46 -18.68 10.41
C GLU A 207 5.69 -19.19 9.65
N GLU A 208 5.65 -19.15 8.31
CA GLU A 208 6.72 -19.59 7.43
C GLU A 208 7.54 -18.42 6.82
N VAL A 209 7.53 -17.23 7.42
CA VAL A 209 8.08 -16.01 6.80
C VAL A 209 9.53 -16.15 6.36
N THR A 210 10.37 -16.84 7.13
CA THR A 210 11.75 -17.13 6.74
C THR A 210 11.83 -17.92 5.44
N LYS A 211 10.97 -18.93 5.25
CA LYS A 211 10.92 -19.72 4.00
C LYS A 211 10.40 -18.88 2.83
N VAL A 212 9.41 -18.02 3.08
CA VAL A 212 8.89 -17.07 2.06
C VAL A 212 10.02 -16.17 1.59
N ALA A 213 10.79 -15.61 2.51
CA ALA A 213 11.92 -14.74 2.25
C ALA A 213 13.07 -15.47 1.51
N GLU A 214 13.43 -16.67 1.95
CA GLU A 214 14.42 -17.51 1.28
C GLU A 214 14.05 -17.81 -0.17
N GLN A 215 12.79 -18.19 -0.42
CA GLN A 215 12.34 -18.46 -1.78
C GLN A 215 12.34 -17.17 -2.62
N ALA A 216 11.84 -16.06 -2.10
CA ALA A 216 11.80 -14.79 -2.82
C ALA A 216 13.21 -14.30 -3.19
N SER A 217 14.21 -14.50 -2.33
CA SER A 217 15.60 -14.07 -2.60
C SER A 217 16.26 -14.76 -3.80
N HIS A 218 15.72 -15.89 -4.30
CA HIS A 218 16.23 -16.55 -5.48
C HIS A 218 15.95 -15.82 -6.80
N TRP A 219 14.94 -14.95 -6.83
CA TRP A 219 14.57 -14.21 -8.04
C TRP A 219 14.52 -12.68 -7.83
N GLU A 220 14.72 -12.24 -6.58
CA GLU A 220 14.80 -10.82 -6.25
C GLU A 220 16.26 -10.36 -6.09
N VAL A 221 16.45 -9.04 -6.13
CA VAL A 221 17.79 -8.43 -5.90
C VAL A 221 18.09 -8.26 -4.42
N PHE A 222 17.18 -8.65 -3.55
CA PHE A 222 17.25 -8.54 -2.10
C PHE A 222 17.59 -9.89 -1.48
N ASP A 223 18.44 -9.89 -0.43
CA ASP A 223 18.73 -11.11 0.32
C ASP A 223 17.56 -11.54 1.22
N ALA A 224 17.61 -12.79 1.68
CA ALA A 224 16.54 -13.38 2.50
C ALA A 224 16.33 -12.65 3.83
N GLU A 225 17.40 -12.18 4.49
CA GLU A 225 17.32 -11.48 5.77
C GLU A 225 16.57 -10.15 5.63
N LEU A 226 16.86 -9.41 4.57
CA LEU A 226 16.15 -8.17 4.25
C LEU A 226 14.66 -8.43 3.96
N LEU A 227 14.37 -9.45 3.15
CA LEU A 227 13.00 -9.80 2.78
C LEU A 227 12.20 -10.28 4.00
N GLU A 228 12.78 -11.08 4.88
CA GLU A 228 12.15 -11.50 6.13
C GLU A 228 11.82 -10.27 7.01
N ARG A 229 12.78 -9.37 7.20
CA ARG A 229 12.55 -8.11 7.91
C ARG A 229 11.46 -7.28 7.26
N TYR A 230 11.45 -7.19 5.94
CA TYR A 230 10.42 -6.46 5.20
C TYR A 230 9.03 -7.07 5.40
N PHE A 231 8.88 -8.38 5.21
CA PHE A 231 7.58 -9.05 5.36
C PHE A 231 7.04 -8.98 6.79
N THR A 232 7.92 -9.02 7.81
CA THR A 232 7.52 -8.87 9.22
C THR A 232 7.24 -7.41 9.64
N THR A 233 7.70 -6.43 8.86
CA THR A 233 7.40 -5.01 9.09
C THR A 233 5.99 -4.63 8.61
N LEU A 234 5.44 -5.38 7.65
CA LEU A 234 4.10 -5.14 7.13
C LEU A 234 3.02 -5.54 8.14
N ASP A 235 1.98 -4.71 8.24
CA ASP A 235 0.76 -5.04 9.00
C ASP A 235 -0.35 -5.43 8.03
N PHE A 236 -0.77 -6.68 8.10
CA PHE A 236 -1.86 -7.20 7.26
C PHE A 236 -3.22 -7.16 7.93
N ARG A 237 -3.31 -6.63 9.17
CA ARG A 237 -4.57 -6.51 9.91
C ARG A 237 -5.43 -5.36 9.36
N PHE A 238 -6.72 -5.50 9.53
CA PHE A 238 -7.69 -4.43 9.27
C PHE A 238 -8.79 -4.47 10.35
N GLY A 239 -8.42 -4.05 11.54
CA GLY A 239 -9.25 -3.98 12.74
C GLY A 239 -9.51 -2.54 13.18
N ALA A 240 -9.87 -2.37 14.46
CA ALA A 240 -10.28 -1.08 15.02
C ALA A 240 -9.21 0.01 14.89
N ASP A 241 -7.94 -0.30 15.22
CA ASP A 241 -6.85 0.67 15.17
C ASP A 241 -6.56 1.13 13.74
N GLN A 242 -6.58 0.20 12.76
CA GLN A 242 -6.41 0.50 11.35
C GLN A 242 -7.56 1.35 10.81
N LEU A 243 -8.81 1.08 11.24
CA LEU A 243 -9.97 1.90 10.90
C LEU A 243 -9.86 3.33 11.44
N GLU A 244 -9.33 3.53 12.64
CA GLU A 244 -9.07 4.88 13.17
C GLU A 244 -8.00 5.60 12.31
N GLY A 245 -6.94 4.90 11.88
CA GLY A 245 -5.96 5.45 10.94
C GLY A 245 -6.58 5.85 9.60
N VAL A 246 -7.48 5.01 9.06
CA VAL A 246 -8.21 5.29 7.82
C VAL A 246 -9.12 6.51 7.96
N LYS A 247 -9.88 6.62 9.07
CA LYS A 247 -10.75 7.78 9.35
C LYS A 247 -9.94 9.07 9.45
N GLU A 248 -8.82 9.05 10.18
CA GLU A 248 -7.95 10.22 10.32
C GLU A 248 -7.35 10.64 8.96
N PHE A 249 -6.92 9.68 8.15
CA PHE A 249 -6.46 9.98 6.79
C PHE A 249 -7.57 10.56 5.92
N ALA A 250 -8.77 9.96 5.91
CA ALA A 250 -9.92 10.45 5.16
C ALA A 250 -10.31 11.87 5.58
N ARG A 251 -10.35 12.14 6.88
CA ARG A 251 -10.65 13.46 7.44
C ARG A 251 -9.70 14.54 6.92
N ARG A 252 -8.40 14.22 6.82
CA ARG A 252 -7.37 15.19 6.38
C ARG A 252 -7.39 15.40 4.87
N VAL A 253 -7.53 14.34 4.09
CA VAL A 253 -7.43 14.42 2.62
C VAL A 253 -8.77 14.57 1.91
N GLY A 254 -9.90 14.33 2.58
CA GLY A 254 -11.23 14.29 1.95
C GLY A 254 -11.56 15.56 1.15
N SER A 255 -11.27 16.73 1.71
CA SER A 255 -11.52 18.02 1.05
C SER A 255 -10.76 18.22 -0.28
N THR A 256 -9.64 17.51 -0.47
CA THR A 256 -8.76 17.63 -1.64
C THR A 256 -8.84 16.45 -2.60
N THR A 257 -9.50 15.36 -2.22
CA THR A 257 -9.49 14.10 -2.97
C THR A 257 -10.83 13.74 -3.61
N GLY A 258 -11.90 14.47 -3.27
CA GLY A 258 -13.22 14.30 -3.86
C GLY A 258 -14.06 13.17 -3.27
N PHE A 259 -13.69 12.65 -2.07
CA PHE A 259 -14.56 11.81 -1.25
C PHE A 259 -14.90 12.51 0.07
N PRO A 260 -16.00 12.11 0.76
CA PRO A 260 -16.36 12.70 2.04
C PRO A 260 -15.27 12.50 3.11
N SER A 261 -15.07 13.49 3.96
CA SER A 261 -14.11 13.39 5.08
C SER A 261 -14.57 12.44 6.20
N ASP A 262 -15.85 12.05 6.20
CA ASP A 262 -16.51 11.17 7.14
C ASP A 262 -16.94 9.83 6.47
N VAL A 263 -16.14 9.32 5.56
CA VAL A 263 -16.42 8.08 4.83
C VAL A 263 -16.73 6.94 5.80
N HIS A 264 -17.86 6.29 5.59
CA HIS A 264 -18.23 5.05 6.25
C HIS A 264 -17.55 3.86 5.56
N VAL A 265 -16.74 3.13 6.32
CA VAL A 265 -16.11 1.88 5.86
C VAL A 265 -16.97 0.70 6.30
N GLU A 266 -17.68 0.10 5.35
CA GLU A 266 -18.44 -1.13 5.60
C GLU A 266 -17.50 -2.33 5.54
N LEU A 267 -17.55 -3.16 6.58
CA LEU A 267 -16.81 -4.43 6.64
C LEU A 267 -17.72 -5.60 6.30
N LEU A 268 -17.16 -6.60 5.64
CA LEU A 268 -17.86 -7.84 5.33
C LEU A 268 -18.32 -8.51 6.64
N GLY A 269 -19.65 -8.73 6.75
CA GLY A 269 -20.27 -9.38 7.92
C GLY A 269 -20.55 -8.43 9.09
N SER A 270 -20.40 -7.10 8.92
CA SER A 270 -20.78 -6.09 9.95
C SER A 270 -22.25 -5.71 9.88
#